data_d3af5d3e2085effade24f1bc161addde
#
_entry.id   d3af5d3e2085effade24f1bc161addde
#
_cell.length_a   1.000
_cell.length_b   1.000
_cell.length_c   1.000
_cell.angle_alpha   90.00
_cell.angle_beta   90.00
_cell.angle_gamma   90.00
#
_symmetry.space_group_name_H-M   'P 1'
#
loop_
_entity.id
_entity.type
_entity.pdbx_description
1 polymer ?
#
loop_
_entity_poly.entity_id
_entity_poly.type
_entity_poly.pdbx_seq_one_letter_code
_entity_poly.pdbx_strand_id
1 'polypeptide(L)'
;GRRAERLKALQDELGADRFHPCVFDVRDEDVRDKALDGLPEAFGQIDCLVNNAGLALGTEAAQESDLDNWKVMIDTNITALVSLTRKLLPMLVERKGAIVNLSSVAATYPYPGGNVYGGTKAFVHQFTLGLRSDLHGTGVRVTSIEPGMVETEFTVVRTGGSQQAS
;
A
#
# COMPACT_ATOMS: atom_id res chain seq x y z
N GLY A 1 -6.51 8.03 1.57
CA GLY A 1 -5.42 8.37 2.52
C GLY A 1 -5.95 8.91 3.84
N ARG A 2 -5.09 8.98 4.91
CA ARG A 2 -5.53 9.36 6.27
C ARG A 2 -5.50 10.88 6.52
N ARG A 3 -4.66 11.62 5.83
CA ARG A 3 -4.41 13.06 6.08
C ARG A 3 -5.26 13.91 5.16
N ALA A 4 -6.44 14.34 5.66
CA ALA A 4 -7.43 15.08 4.90
C ALA A 4 -6.87 16.39 4.31
N GLU A 5 -6.06 17.12 5.08
CA GLU A 5 -5.44 18.39 4.66
C GLU A 5 -4.49 18.22 3.47
N ARG A 6 -3.72 17.13 3.42
CA ARG A 6 -2.83 16.85 2.28
C ARG A 6 -3.60 16.44 1.04
N LEU A 7 -4.66 15.66 1.20
CA LEU A 7 -5.52 15.28 0.08
C LEU A 7 -6.27 16.49 -0.48
N LYS A 8 -6.71 17.41 0.40
CA LYS A 8 -7.33 18.66 -0.01
C LYS A 8 -6.35 19.56 -0.78
N ALA A 9 -5.12 19.72 -0.28
CA ALA A 9 -4.08 20.48 -0.98
C ALA A 9 -3.80 19.90 -2.38
N LEU A 10 -3.76 18.56 -2.50
CA LEU A 10 -3.58 17.89 -3.80
C LEU A 10 -4.77 18.15 -4.74
N GLN A 11 -6.00 18.15 -4.22
CA GLN A 11 -7.18 18.48 -5.01
C GLN A 11 -7.15 19.93 -5.50
N ASP A 12 -6.71 20.85 -4.65
CA ASP A 12 -6.59 22.28 -5.02
C ASP A 12 -5.52 22.48 -6.11
N GLU A 13 -4.45 21.69 -6.09
CA GLU A 13 -3.38 21.72 -7.10
C GLU A 13 -3.81 21.08 -8.43
N LEU A 14 -4.43 19.90 -8.39
CA LEU A 14 -4.72 19.10 -9.58
C LEU A 14 -6.07 19.41 -10.22
N GLY A 15 -7.00 19.97 -9.45
CA GLY A 15 -8.39 20.22 -9.86
C GLY A 15 -9.34 19.09 -9.44
N ALA A 16 -10.56 19.45 -9.06
CA ALA A 16 -11.57 18.52 -8.60
C ALA A 16 -12.13 17.60 -9.71
N ASP A 17 -11.93 17.95 -10.96
CA ASP A 17 -12.25 17.15 -12.14
C ASP A 17 -11.24 16.04 -12.41
N ARG A 18 -10.04 16.15 -11.85
CA ARG A 18 -8.93 15.21 -12.04
C ARG A 18 -8.54 14.44 -10.79
N PHE A 19 -8.94 14.91 -9.61
CA PHE A 19 -8.58 14.30 -8.34
C PHE A 19 -9.77 14.30 -7.37
N HIS A 20 -10.14 13.10 -6.91
CA HIS A 20 -11.17 12.88 -5.91
C HIS A 20 -10.54 12.35 -4.60
N PRO A 21 -10.55 13.14 -3.50
CA PRO A 21 -9.96 12.70 -2.24
C PRO A 21 -10.86 11.70 -1.51
N CYS A 22 -10.31 10.54 -1.14
CA CYS A 22 -10.96 9.60 -0.25
C CYS A 22 -10.18 9.53 1.06
N VAL A 23 -10.78 9.99 2.16
CA VAL A 23 -10.15 10.04 3.49
C VAL A 23 -10.57 8.82 4.29
N PHE A 24 -9.63 7.86 4.47
CA PHE A 24 -9.83 6.67 5.29
C PHE A 24 -8.48 6.05 5.69
N ASP A 25 -8.49 5.22 6.72
CA ASP A 25 -7.41 4.26 6.99
C ASP A 25 -7.67 3.00 6.15
N VAL A 26 -6.66 2.54 5.40
CA VAL A 26 -6.80 1.35 4.54
C VAL A 26 -7.13 0.07 5.31
N ARG A 27 -6.84 0.05 6.63
CA ARG A 27 -7.15 -1.07 7.53
C ARG A 27 -8.63 -1.15 7.91
N ASP A 28 -9.35 -0.03 7.81
CA ASP A 28 -10.80 0.02 8.04
C ASP A 28 -11.53 -0.36 6.75
N GLU A 29 -11.84 -1.64 6.63
CA GLU A 29 -12.44 -2.22 5.43
C GLU A 29 -13.81 -1.62 5.13
N ASP A 30 -14.65 -1.43 6.15
CA ASP A 30 -16.01 -0.91 5.98
C ASP A 30 -15.99 0.55 5.48
N VAL A 31 -15.16 1.41 6.09
CA VAL A 31 -15.03 2.81 5.68
C VAL A 31 -14.40 2.93 4.29
N ARG A 32 -13.37 2.13 4.04
CA ARG A 32 -12.70 2.08 2.73
C ARG A 32 -13.68 1.66 1.63
N ASP A 33 -14.42 0.58 1.86
CA ASP A 33 -15.33 0.01 0.87
C ASP A 33 -16.52 0.93 0.60
N LYS A 34 -17.09 1.56 1.63
CA LYS A 34 -18.10 2.61 1.45
C LYS A 34 -17.58 3.80 0.62
N ALA A 35 -16.33 4.22 0.85
CA ALA A 35 -15.73 5.31 0.09
C ALA A 35 -15.53 4.95 -1.38
N LEU A 36 -15.17 3.70 -1.69
CA LEU A 36 -15.01 3.22 -3.06
C LEU A 36 -16.36 3.03 -3.77
N ASP A 37 -17.34 2.47 -3.07
CA ASP A 37 -18.68 2.27 -3.62
C ASP A 37 -19.43 3.60 -3.84
N GLY A 38 -19.08 4.63 -3.08
CA GLY A 38 -19.63 5.99 -3.19
C GLY A 38 -18.86 6.94 -4.11
N LEU A 39 -17.90 6.44 -4.91
CA LEU A 39 -17.17 7.29 -5.84
C LEU A 39 -18.10 7.98 -6.85
N PRO A 40 -17.89 9.27 -7.16
CA PRO A 40 -18.60 9.92 -8.26
C PRO A 40 -18.40 9.14 -9.57
N GLU A 41 -19.39 9.16 -10.44
CA GLU A 41 -19.39 8.42 -11.73
C GLU A 41 -18.09 8.66 -12.53
N ALA A 42 -17.60 9.90 -12.55
CA ALA A 42 -16.38 10.27 -13.26
C ALA A 42 -15.11 9.56 -12.71
N PHE A 43 -15.14 9.04 -11.47
CA PHE A 43 -14.04 8.34 -10.82
C PHE A 43 -14.33 6.86 -10.54
N GLY A 44 -15.52 6.38 -10.89
CA GLY A 44 -15.95 5.00 -10.63
C GLY A 44 -15.31 3.95 -11.54
N GLN A 45 -14.70 4.37 -12.65
CA GLN A 45 -14.08 3.48 -13.63
C GLN A 45 -12.57 3.40 -13.41
N ILE A 46 -12.13 2.44 -12.59
CA ILE A 46 -10.72 2.31 -12.17
C ILE A 46 -9.96 1.40 -13.15
N ASP A 47 -8.93 1.93 -13.79
CA ASP A 47 -8.04 1.22 -14.72
C ASP A 47 -6.72 0.80 -14.08
N CYS A 48 -6.33 1.43 -12.97
CA CYS A 48 -5.07 1.13 -12.30
C CYS A 48 -5.22 1.20 -10.78
N LEU A 49 -4.79 0.14 -10.11
CA LEU A 49 -4.65 0.09 -8.66
C LEU A 49 -3.19 0.22 -8.28
N VAL A 50 -2.83 1.25 -7.51
CA VAL A 50 -1.50 1.40 -6.92
C VAL A 50 -1.57 1.12 -5.41
N ASN A 51 -1.16 -0.06 -5.01
CA ASN A 51 -1.04 -0.45 -3.61
C ASN A 51 0.24 0.15 -2.99
N ASN A 52 0.17 1.45 -2.70
CA ASN A 52 1.27 2.22 -2.13
C ASN A 52 1.21 2.34 -0.60
N ALA A 53 0.03 2.18 0.00
CA ALA A 53 -0.12 2.26 1.45
C ALA A 53 0.74 1.20 2.13
N GLY A 54 1.65 1.65 2.99
CA GLY A 54 2.57 0.78 3.71
C GLY A 54 3.36 1.57 4.74
N LEU A 55 3.85 0.88 5.76
CA LEU A 55 4.66 1.47 6.81
C LEU A 55 5.63 0.43 7.39
N ALA A 56 6.69 0.94 8.04
CA ALA A 56 7.54 0.19 8.96
C ALA A 56 7.46 0.86 10.32
N LEU A 57 7.49 0.07 11.37
CA LEU A 57 7.48 0.52 12.77
C LEU A 57 8.57 -0.21 13.55
N GLY A 58 9.34 0.56 14.32
CA GLY A 58 10.42 0.04 15.15
C GLY A 58 11.68 -0.33 14.37
N THR A 59 12.77 -0.41 15.11
CA THR A 59 14.10 -0.79 14.65
C THR A 59 14.76 -1.81 15.59
N GLU A 60 14.02 -2.24 16.62
CA GLU A 60 14.49 -3.12 17.66
C GLU A 60 14.68 -4.54 17.16
N ALA A 61 15.56 -5.30 17.83
CA ALA A 61 15.69 -6.74 17.59
C ALA A 61 14.37 -7.46 17.92
N ALA A 62 14.14 -8.62 17.29
CA ALA A 62 12.86 -9.32 17.37
C ALA A 62 12.36 -9.59 18.80
N GLN A 63 13.28 -9.92 19.73
CA GLN A 63 12.97 -10.18 21.13
C GLN A 63 12.57 -8.94 21.95
N GLU A 64 12.81 -7.74 21.41
CA GLU A 64 12.53 -6.45 22.05
C GLU A 64 11.40 -5.70 21.31
N SER A 65 10.96 -6.22 20.18
CA SER A 65 9.96 -5.57 19.34
C SER A 65 8.57 -5.61 19.96
N ASP A 66 7.81 -4.53 19.75
CA ASP A 66 6.41 -4.46 20.14
C ASP A 66 5.54 -5.28 19.19
N LEU A 67 4.79 -6.25 19.72
CA LEU A 67 3.88 -7.08 18.96
C LEU A 67 2.75 -6.26 18.28
N ASP A 68 2.29 -5.18 18.89
CA ASP A 68 1.24 -4.35 18.29
C ASP A 68 1.76 -3.58 17.07
N ASN A 69 3.03 -3.15 17.08
CA ASN A 69 3.70 -2.63 15.88
C ASN A 69 3.73 -3.68 14.75
N TRP A 70 4.02 -4.94 15.08
CA TRP A 70 4.02 -6.03 14.11
C TRP A 70 2.64 -6.26 13.49
N LYS A 71 1.58 -6.29 14.32
CA LYS A 71 0.19 -6.41 13.84
C LYS A 71 -0.18 -5.25 12.90
N VAL A 72 0.13 -4.02 13.30
CA VAL A 72 -0.14 -2.83 12.46
C VAL A 72 0.57 -2.91 11.10
N MET A 73 1.82 -3.40 11.08
CA MET A 73 2.54 -3.63 9.81
C MET A 73 1.86 -4.69 8.95
N ILE A 74 1.44 -5.81 9.53
CA ILE A 74 0.74 -6.88 8.81
C ILE A 74 -0.60 -6.38 8.28
N ASP A 75 -1.39 -5.71 9.11
CA ASP A 75 -2.71 -5.22 8.72
C ASP A 75 -2.62 -4.18 7.59
N THR A 76 -1.62 -3.29 7.65
CA THR A 76 -1.45 -2.25 6.64
C THR A 76 -0.83 -2.80 5.35
N ASN A 77 0.29 -3.54 5.48
CA ASN A 77 1.11 -3.91 4.33
C ASN A 77 0.59 -5.17 3.62
N ILE A 78 -0.16 -6.05 4.33
CA ILE A 78 -0.67 -7.31 3.80
C ILE A 78 -2.19 -7.29 3.73
N THR A 79 -2.89 -7.28 4.88
CA THR A 79 -4.34 -7.48 4.96
C THR A 79 -5.09 -6.46 4.10
N ALA A 80 -4.78 -5.18 4.29
CA ALA A 80 -5.42 -4.10 3.53
C ALA A 80 -5.12 -4.18 2.03
N LEU A 81 -3.88 -4.52 1.65
CA LEU A 81 -3.47 -4.68 0.26
C LEU A 81 -4.24 -5.82 -0.42
N VAL A 82 -4.32 -6.98 0.22
CA VAL A 82 -5.02 -8.16 -0.31
C VAL A 82 -6.51 -7.89 -0.47
N SER A 83 -7.15 -7.35 0.56
CA SER A 83 -8.57 -7.03 0.58
C SER A 83 -8.94 -6.01 -0.50
N LEU A 84 -8.20 -4.90 -0.60
CA LEU A 84 -8.42 -3.87 -1.61
C LEU A 84 -8.21 -4.42 -3.04
N THR A 85 -7.14 -5.21 -3.24
CA THR A 85 -6.90 -5.86 -4.53
C THR A 85 -8.07 -6.76 -4.91
N ARG A 86 -8.53 -7.62 -3.98
CA ARG A 86 -9.65 -8.53 -4.24
C ARG A 86 -10.94 -7.81 -4.58
N LYS A 87 -11.22 -6.68 -3.90
CA LYS A 87 -12.41 -5.85 -4.17
C LYS A 87 -12.39 -5.27 -5.59
N LEU A 88 -11.26 -4.74 -6.04
CA LEU A 88 -11.16 -4.06 -7.33
C LEU A 88 -10.86 -5.02 -8.50
N LEU A 89 -10.44 -6.25 -8.22
CA LEU A 89 -10.01 -7.20 -9.24
C LEU A 89 -11.04 -7.46 -10.35
N PRO A 90 -12.36 -7.63 -10.08
CA PRO A 90 -13.34 -7.85 -11.14
C PRO A 90 -13.37 -6.71 -12.15
N MET A 91 -13.34 -5.45 -11.69
CA MET A 91 -13.33 -4.27 -12.55
C MET A 91 -12.02 -4.18 -13.35
N LEU A 92 -10.87 -4.46 -12.71
CA LEU A 92 -9.57 -4.45 -13.38
C LEU A 92 -9.46 -5.53 -14.46
N VAL A 93 -10.08 -6.69 -14.26
CA VAL A 93 -10.15 -7.76 -15.27
C VAL A 93 -11.02 -7.32 -16.45
N GLU A 94 -12.22 -6.80 -16.20
CA GLU A 94 -13.12 -6.30 -17.26
C GLU A 94 -12.44 -5.21 -18.10
N ARG A 95 -11.69 -4.32 -17.48
CA ARG A 95 -11.03 -3.19 -18.11
C ARG A 95 -9.63 -3.50 -18.65
N LYS A 96 -9.11 -4.71 -18.46
CA LYS A 96 -7.73 -5.11 -18.78
C LYS A 96 -6.71 -4.14 -18.17
N GLY A 97 -6.93 -3.79 -16.92
CA GLY A 97 -6.24 -2.73 -16.20
C GLY A 97 -4.83 -3.11 -15.72
N ALA A 98 -4.38 -2.41 -14.68
CA ALA A 98 -3.07 -2.63 -14.09
C ALA A 98 -3.11 -2.64 -12.57
N ILE A 99 -2.21 -3.42 -11.96
CA ILE A 99 -1.96 -3.43 -10.51
C ILE A 99 -0.47 -3.14 -10.31
N VAL A 100 -0.17 -2.15 -9.48
CA VAL A 100 1.20 -1.81 -9.08
C VAL A 100 1.30 -1.98 -7.57
N ASN A 101 2.13 -2.90 -7.12
CA ASN A 101 2.37 -3.17 -5.70
C ASN A 101 3.73 -2.62 -5.27
N LEU A 102 3.76 -1.82 -4.20
CA LEU A 102 5.00 -1.30 -3.62
C LEU A 102 5.56 -2.31 -2.61
N SER A 103 6.54 -3.09 -3.06
CA SER A 103 7.38 -3.94 -2.22
C SER A 103 8.57 -3.14 -1.67
N SER A 104 9.74 -3.73 -1.58
CA SER A 104 10.99 -3.11 -1.12
C SER A 104 12.15 -4.05 -1.39
N VAL A 105 13.36 -3.53 -1.48
CA VAL A 105 14.59 -4.35 -1.42
C VAL A 105 14.67 -5.16 -0.11
N ALA A 106 14.00 -4.73 0.96
CA ALA A 106 13.84 -5.47 2.21
C ALA A 106 13.11 -6.82 2.05
N ALA A 107 12.43 -7.04 0.93
CA ALA A 107 11.83 -8.33 0.59
C ALA A 107 12.88 -9.42 0.37
N THR A 108 14.06 -9.03 -0.12
CA THR A 108 15.15 -9.95 -0.50
C THR A 108 16.34 -9.84 0.45
N TYR A 109 16.65 -8.65 0.93
CA TYR A 109 17.84 -8.38 1.75
C TYR A 109 17.46 -8.13 3.21
N PRO A 110 17.67 -9.13 4.11
CA PRO A 110 17.39 -8.96 5.53
C PRO A 110 18.39 -8.00 6.19
N TYR A 111 17.92 -7.29 7.19
CA TYR A 111 18.75 -6.38 8.00
C TYR A 111 18.26 -6.36 9.45
N PRO A 112 19.10 -6.00 10.43
CA PRO A 112 18.71 -5.91 11.83
C PRO A 112 17.50 -4.97 12.03
N GLY A 113 16.50 -5.42 12.80
CA GLY A 113 15.25 -4.67 13.02
C GLY A 113 14.27 -4.67 11.84
N GLY A 114 14.62 -5.32 10.72
CA GLY A 114 13.78 -5.43 9.53
C GLY A 114 12.76 -6.57 9.53
N ASN A 115 12.75 -7.36 10.58
CA ASN A 115 12.03 -8.62 10.76
C ASN A 115 10.63 -8.71 10.09
N VAL A 116 9.57 -8.24 10.74
CA VAL A 116 8.20 -8.30 10.17
C VAL A 116 8.05 -7.39 8.96
N TYR A 117 8.66 -6.21 8.93
CA TYR A 117 8.59 -5.34 7.75
C TYR A 117 9.12 -6.05 6.50
N GLY A 118 10.33 -6.64 6.56
CA GLY A 118 10.88 -7.42 5.45
C GLY A 118 9.97 -8.57 5.05
N GLY A 119 9.42 -9.29 6.04
CA GLY A 119 8.44 -10.36 5.82
C GLY A 119 7.19 -9.88 5.09
N THR A 120 6.64 -8.70 5.46
CA THR A 120 5.48 -8.13 4.74
C THR A 120 5.82 -7.76 3.30
N LYS A 121 7.01 -7.25 3.04
CA LYS A 121 7.46 -6.87 1.70
C LYS A 121 7.78 -8.10 0.83
N ALA A 122 8.31 -9.16 1.41
CA ALA A 122 8.46 -10.47 0.76
C ALA A 122 7.10 -11.06 0.37
N PHE A 123 6.09 -10.96 1.25
CA PHE A 123 4.71 -11.32 0.92
C PHE A 123 4.20 -10.54 -0.30
N VAL A 124 4.35 -9.21 -0.31
CA VAL A 124 3.89 -8.35 -1.42
C VAL A 124 4.56 -8.75 -2.75
N HIS A 125 5.87 -9.02 -2.72
CA HIS A 125 6.60 -9.52 -3.87
C HIS A 125 6.01 -10.84 -4.39
N GLN A 126 5.91 -11.85 -3.53
CA GLN A 126 5.40 -13.18 -3.91
C GLN A 126 3.92 -13.14 -4.33
N PHE A 127 3.10 -12.36 -3.65
CA PHE A 127 1.70 -12.14 -4.02
C PHE A 127 1.57 -11.54 -5.42
N THR A 128 2.44 -10.60 -5.78
CA THR A 128 2.49 -10.01 -7.12
C THR A 128 2.77 -11.07 -8.19
N LEU A 129 3.73 -11.97 -7.93
CA LEU A 129 4.03 -13.08 -8.84
C LEU A 129 2.86 -14.05 -8.97
N GLY A 130 2.19 -14.39 -7.85
CA GLY A 130 0.99 -15.22 -7.85
C GLY A 130 -0.13 -14.60 -8.69
N LEU A 131 -0.43 -13.30 -8.48
CA LEU A 131 -1.43 -12.59 -9.28
C LEU A 131 -1.10 -12.60 -10.78
N ARG A 132 0.17 -12.48 -11.17
CA ARG A 132 0.58 -12.58 -12.59
C ARG A 132 0.25 -13.95 -13.18
N SER A 133 0.43 -15.01 -12.40
CA SER A 133 0.07 -16.37 -12.83
C SER A 133 -1.45 -16.53 -12.97
N ASP A 134 -2.21 -16.10 -11.97
CA ASP A 134 -3.66 -16.26 -11.94
C ASP A 134 -4.36 -15.42 -13.01
N LEU A 135 -3.81 -14.24 -13.32
CA LEU A 135 -4.38 -13.30 -14.29
C LEU A 135 -3.84 -13.46 -15.70
N HIS A 136 -3.07 -14.53 -15.95
CA HIS A 136 -2.56 -14.81 -17.30
C HIS A 136 -3.71 -14.92 -18.30
N GLY A 137 -3.58 -14.24 -19.43
CA GLY A 137 -4.59 -14.24 -20.49
C GLY A 137 -5.77 -13.27 -20.28
N THR A 138 -5.92 -12.65 -19.10
CA THR A 138 -6.99 -11.66 -18.85
C THR A 138 -6.67 -10.27 -19.43
N GLY A 139 -5.40 -9.98 -19.71
CA GLY A 139 -4.93 -8.67 -20.13
C GLY A 139 -4.56 -7.74 -18.96
N VAL A 140 -4.78 -8.15 -17.71
CA VAL A 140 -4.35 -7.37 -16.53
C VAL A 140 -2.83 -7.45 -16.37
N ARG A 141 -2.20 -6.31 -16.15
CA ARG A 141 -0.76 -6.21 -15.87
C ARG A 141 -0.52 -6.06 -14.38
N VAL A 142 0.38 -6.85 -13.82
CA VAL A 142 0.73 -6.79 -12.40
C VAL A 142 2.23 -6.56 -12.25
N THR A 143 2.62 -5.52 -11.50
CA THR A 143 4.01 -5.10 -11.34
C THR A 143 4.34 -4.93 -9.86
N SER A 144 5.48 -5.45 -9.42
CA SER A 144 6.11 -5.11 -8.15
C SER A 144 7.16 -4.02 -8.39
N ILE A 145 7.14 -2.98 -7.58
CA ILE A 145 8.21 -1.99 -7.48
C ILE A 145 8.91 -2.22 -6.14
N GLU A 146 10.23 -2.31 -6.18
CA GLU A 146 11.06 -2.62 -5.01
C GLU A 146 12.06 -1.49 -4.73
N PRO A 147 11.59 -0.36 -4.15
CA PRO A 147 12.47 0.75 -3.85
C PRO A 147 13.56 0.34 -2.86
N GLY A 148 14.74 0.90 -3.06
CA GLY A 148 15.79 0.93 -2.06
C GLY A 148 15.55 1.99 -1.01
N MET A 149 16.62 2.57 -0.49
CA MET A 149 16.54 3.71 0.43
C MET A 149 16.15 4.96 -0.37
N VAL A 150 14.98 5.52 -0.04
CA VAL A 150 14.47 6.76 -0.63
C VAL A 150 14.26 7.76 0.49
N GLU A 151 14.81 8.96 0.34
CA GLU A 151 14.62 10.05 1.31
C GLU A 151 13.16 10.52 1.31
N THR A 152 12.44 10.15 2.35
CA THR A 152 11.02 10.48 2.56
C THR A 152 10.71 10.55 4.06
N GLU A 153 9.47 10.91 4.40
CA GLU A 153 8.98 10.82 5.80
C GLU A 153 8.93 9.38 6.35
N PHE A 154 9.19 8.36 5.53
CA PHE A 154 9.10 6.95 5.92
C PHE A 154 10.02 6.63 7.12
N THR A 155 11.27 7.10 7.08
CA THR A 155 12.23 6.90 8.17
C THR A 155 11.78 7.59 9.45
N VAL A 156 11.26 8.82 9.35
CA VAL A 156 10.75 9.59 10.50
C VAL A 156 9.56 8.86 11.15
N VAL A 157 8.64 8.34 10.35
CA VAL A 157 7.50 7.56 10.86
C VAL A 157 7.97 6.27 11.53
N ARG A 158 8.94 5.57 10.93
CA ARG A 158 9.49 4.32 11.44
C ARG A 158 10.14 4.48 12.81
N THR A 159 10.89 5.57 13.03
CA THR A 159 11.67 5.82 14.24
C THR A 159 10.91 6.63 15.30
N GLY A 160 9.61 6.87 15.12
CA GLY A 160 8.79 7.67 16.03
C GLY A 160 9.24 9.13 16.15
N GLY A 161 9.89 9.67 15.10
CA GLY A 161 10.34 11.07 15.03
C GLY A 161 11.80 11.30 15.39
N SER A 162 12.58 10.27 15.70
CA SER A 162 14.03 10.44 15.92
C SER A 162 14.78 10.58 14.60
N GLN A 163 15.43 11.73 14.40
CA GLN A 163 16.25 12.02 13.20
C GLN A 163 17.64 11.37 13.20
N GLN A 164 17.98 10.56 14.20
CA GLN A 164 19.33 10.00 14.37
C GLN A 164 19.58 8.65 13.67
N ALA A 165 18.65 8.18 12.86
CA ALA A 165 18.75 6.88 12.18
C ALA A 165 18.80 7.00 10.63
N SER A 166 19.40 8.06 10.11
CA SER A 166 19.69 8.22 8.69
C SER A 166 21.16 7.99 8.36
#